data_caf362f4ef08dabddda22fb10cdd56f4
#
_entry.id   caf362f4ef08dabddda22fb10cdd56f4
#
_cell.length_a   1.000
_cell.length_b   1.000
_cell.length_c   1.000
_cell.angle_alpha   90.00
_cell.angle_beta   90.00
_cell.angle_gamma   90.00
#
_symmetry.space_group_name_H-M   'P 1'
#
loop_
_entity.id
_entity.type
_entity.pdbx_description
1 polymer ?
#
loop_
_entity_poly.entity_id
_entity_poly.type
_entity_poly.pdbx_seq_one_letter_code
_entity_poly.pdbx_strand_id
1 'polypeptide(L)'
;MGAWTADSQSKVATMSGGDFYGSEQSCVSSGGGTVRIEFHDSEGAINVLRDAVDLLPNEVIDAGVMSVKQLRSFLSETIDQALESGVLLSVHLKATMMKVSDPIIFGHAVSVYYEKLFEAHEKTFHEIGFHPNNGLGDLYAKLDSLPTEVAEQIRGDIEAIYESRPSLAMVDSDRGITNLHVPSDVIIDASMPAAIRTSGKMWGPDGQLHDTPVSYTH
;
A
#
# COMPACT_ATOMS: atom_id res chain seq x y z
N MET A 1 16.28 13.10 -19.64
CA MET A 1 15.10 13.26 -18.77
C MET A 1 14.04 14.00 -19.57
N GLY A 2 12.78 13.59 -19.46
CA GLY A 2 11.68 14.32 -20.08
C GLY A 2 11.49 15.71 -19.45
N ALA A 3 10.93 16.65 -20.23
CA ALA A 3 10.60 17.97 -19.71
C ALA A 3 9.34 17.89 -18.83
N TRP A 4 9.39 18.48 -17.66
CA TRP A 4 8.20 18.70 -16.84
C TRP A 4 7.49 19.96 -17.34
N THR A 5 6.21 19.85 -17.58
CA THR A 5 5.38 20.94 -18.08
C THR A 5 4.58 21.53 -16.92
N ALA A 6 4.19 22.81 -17.04
CA ALA A 6 3.47 23.51 -15.97
C ALA A 6 2.05 22.98 -15.75
N ASP A 7 1.51 22.24 -16.70
CA ASP A 7 0.20 21.59 -16.67
C ASP A 7 0.22 20.15 -16.16
N SER A 8 1.42 19.61 -15.81
CA SER A 8 1.52 18.27 -15.21
C SER A 8 0.76 18.20 -13.90
N GLN A 9 -0.09 17.19 -13.77
CA GLN A 9 -0.86 16.88 -12.56
C GLN A 9 -0.23 15.78 -11.71
N SER A 10 0.93 15.27 -12.13
CA SER A 10 1.68 14.27 -11.37
C SER A 10 2.13 14.84 -10.03
N LYS A 11 1.82 14.14 -8.96
CA LYS A 11 2.15 14.54 -7.58
C LYS A 11 2.49 13.33 -6.72
N VAL A 12 3.12 13.58 -5.58
CA VAL A 12 3.25 12.60 -4.51
C VAL A 12 2.23 12.93 -3.43
N ALA A 13 1.34 12.00 -3.14
CA ALA A 13 0.40 12.12 -2.03
C ALA A 13 1.08 11.65 -0.74
N THR A 14 0.96 12.45 0.33
CA THR A 14 1.57 12.17 1.63
C THR A 14 0.55 12.35 2.74
N MET A 15 0.66 11.53 3.79
CA MET A 15 -0.15 11.71 5.00
C MET A 15 0.28 12.98 5.74
N SER A 16 -0.68 13.65 6.39
CA SER A 16 -0.44 14.85 7.21
C SER A 16 -0.22 14.53 8.69
N GLY A 17 -0.19 13.26 9.07
CA GLY A 17 0.02 12.75 10.43
C GLY A 17 -0.45 11.32 10.57
N GLY A 18 -0.10 10.68 11.69
CA GLY A 18 -0.40 9.28 11.95
C GLY A 18 0.44 8.29 11.14
N ASP A 19 1.48 8.77 10.50
CA ASP A 19 2.49 8.01 9.78
C ASP A 19 3.77 7.85 10.61
N PHE A 20 4.71 7.05 10.14
CA PHE A 20 5.96 6.80 10.85
C PHE A 20 6.77 8.08 11.05
N TYR A 21 6.86 8.93 10.03
CA TYR A 21 7.60 10.18 10.11
C TYR A 21 7.03 11.14 11.15
N GLY A 22 5.72 11.34 11.16
CA GLY A 22 5.06 12.26 12.09
C GLY A 22 4.98 11.76 13.53
N SER A 23 5.12 10.45 13.75
CA SER A 23 5.06 9.82 15.07
C SER A 23 6.41 9.37 15.63
N GLU A 24 7.48 9.48 14.84
CA GLU A 24 8.81 9.04 15.22
C GLU A 24 9.29 9.72 16.49
N GLN A 25 9.77 8.92 17.45
CA GLN A 25 10.43 9.38 18.68
C GLN A 25 11.68 8.56 18.91
N SER A 26 12.75 9.24 19.26
CA SER A 26 14.02 8.59 19.57
C SER A 26 14.62 9.09 20.89
N CYS A 27 15.38 8.22 21.53
CA CYS A 27 16.20 8.61 22.66
C CYS A 27 17.53 7.84 22.67
N VAL A 28 18.52 8.40 23.37
CA VAL A 28 19.83 7.76 23.55
C VAL A 28 19.90 7.18 24.95
N SER A 29 20.19 5.88 25.05
CA SER A 29 20.43 5.21 26.32
C SER A 29 21.84 5.53 26.84
N SER A 30 21.97 6.51 27.74
CA SER A 30 23.29 6.97 28.22
C SER A 30 24.07 5.90 29.00
N GLY A 31 23.40 4.99 29.69
CA GLY A 31 24.01 3.97 30.56
C GLY A 31 23.86 2.53 30.09
N GLY A 32 23.19 2.31 28.95
CA GLY A 32 22.70 0.99 28.60
C GLY A 32 21.51 0.57 29.49
N GLY A 33 21.15 -0.70 29.45
CA GLY A 33 20.08 -1.24 30.26
C GLY A 33 19.20 -2.22 29.49
N THR A 34 17.95 -2.33 29.93
CA THR A 34 16.97 -3.22 29.27
C THR A 34 15.65 -2.48 29.12
N VAL A 35 15.04 -2.62 27.94
CA VAL A 35 13.69 -2.13 27.65
C VAL A 35 12.74 -3.30 27.46
N ARG A 36 11.46 -3.07 27.71
CA ARG A 36 10.37 -4.02 27.49
C ARG A 36 9.34 -3.40 26.56
N ILE A 37 8.77 -4.20 25.68
CA ILE A 37 7.70 -3.78 24.77
C ILE A 37 6.39 -4.36 25.28
N GLU A 38 5.43 -3.49 25.57
CA GLU A 38 4.12 -3.85 26.10
C GLU A 38 3.00 -3.32 25.20
N PHE A 39 1.95 -4.10 25.04
CA PHE A 39 0.67 -3.65 24.51
C PHE A 39 -0.30 -3.45 25.68
N HIS A 40 -0.80 -2.23 25.85
CA HIS A 40 -1.85 -1.88 26.79
C HIS A 40 -3.16 -1.75 26.01
N ASP A 41 -4.12 -2.59 26.31
CA ASP A 41 -5.42 -2.53 25.66
C ASP A 41 -6.33 -1.45 26.27
N SER A 42 -7.52 -1.26 25.67
CA SER A 42 -8.49 -0.26 26.12
C SER A 42 -9.10 -0.56 27.50
N GLU A 43 -8.99 -1.78 27.98
CA GLU A 43 -9.50 -2.22 29.28
C GLU A 43 -8.43 -2.15 30.38
N GLY A 44 -7.20 -1.80 30.01
CA GLY A 44 -6.05 -1.67 30.90
C GLY A 44 -5.30 -2.96 31.16
N ALA A 45 -5.58 -4.04 30.41
CA ALA A 45 -4.77 -5.24 30.47
C ALA A 45 -3.44 -5.02 29.72
N ILE A 46 -2.36 -5.59 30.29
CA ILE A 46 -1.01 -5.46 29.77
C ILE A 46 -0.56 -6.79 29.18
N ASN A 47 -0.26 -6.79 27.88
CA ASN A 47 0.35 -7.91 27.18
C ASN A 47 1.81 -7.60 26.89
N VAL A 48 2.73 -8.36 27.44
CA VAL A 48 4.16 -8.22 27.18
C VAL A 48 4.47 -8.85 25.83
N LEU A 49 4.81 -8.03 24.84
CA LEU A 49 5.18 -8.46 23.49
C LEU A 49 6.65 -8.88 23.43
N ARG A 50 7.49 -8.19 24.21
CA ARG A 50 8.92 -8.49 24.35
C ARG A 50 9.33 -8.17 25.78
N ASP A 51 9.77 -9.16 26.52
CA ASP A 51 10.08 -9.00 27.94
C ASP A 51 11.39 -8.25 28.18
N ALA A 52 12.42 -8.51 27.38
CA ALA A 52 13.71 -7.85 27.47
C ALA A 52 14.35 -7.63 26.11
N VAL A 53 14.83 -6.42 25.88
CA VAL A 53 15.75 -6.04 24.81
C VAL A 53 16.91 -5.30 25.45
N ASP A 54 18.08 -5.91 25.45
CA ASP A 54 19.28 -5.31 26.04
C ASP A 54 19.78 -4.15 25.19
N LEU A 55 20.20 -3.08 25.85
CA LEU A 55 20.74 -1.87 25.25
C LEU A 55 22.18 -1.65 25.67
N LEU A 56 23.01 -1.31 24.74
CA LEU A 56 24.37 -0.85 24.98
C LEU A 56 24.39 0.61 25.45
N PRO A 57 25.44 1.04 26.17
CA PRO A 57 25.65 2.45 26.47
C PRO A 57 25.72 3.28 25.19
N ASN A 58 25.00 4.41 25.15
CA ASN A 58 24.86 5.30 23.99
C ASN A 58 24.14 4.69 22.77
N GLU A 59 23.43 3.60 22.95
CA GLU A 59 22.57 3.05 21.91
C GLU A 59 21.33 3.92 21.70
N VAL A 60 20.93 4.09 20.43
CA VAL A 60 19.72 4.83 20.06
C VAL A 60 18.52 3.89 20.06
N ILE A 61 17.45 4.27 20.74
CA ILE A 61 16.15 3.64 20.64
C ILE A 61 15.27 4.56 19.79
N ASP A 62 14.62 3.98 18.81
CA ASP A 62 13.72 4.68 17.91
C ASP A 62 12.38 3.91 17.82
N ALA A 63 11.27 4.64 17.77
CA ALA A 63 9.94 4.09 17.62
C ALA A 63 9.05 5.01 16.79
N GLY A 64 8.30 4.42 15.87
CA GLY A 64 7.29 5.09 15.07
C GLY A 64 6.02 4.25 14.97
N VAL A 65 4.88 4.87 14.70
CA VAL A 65 3.56 4.24 14.60
C VAL A 65 2.87 4.66 13.31
N MET A 66 2.29 3.70 12.60
CA MET A 66 1.36 3.95 11.51
C MET A 66 -0.08 3.72 11.99
N SER A 67 -0.90 4.77 11.98
CA SER A 67 -2.32 4.68 12.31
C SER A 67 -3.10 4.09 11.15
N VAL A 68 -3.59 2.85 11.28
CA VAL A 68 -4.41 2.18 10.26
C VAL A 68 -5.64 3.01 9.89
N LYS A 69 -6.31 3.63 10.86
CA LYS A 69 -7.47 4.47 10.62
C LYS A 69 -7.13 5.67 9.72
N GLN A 70 -6.04 6.38 10.04
CA GLN A 70 -5.62 7.56 9.28
C GLN A 70 -5.07 7.13 7.90
N LEU A 71 -4.32 6.03 7.82
CA LEU A 71 -3.85 5.47 6.56
C LEU A 71 -5.01 5.14 5.62
N ARG A 72 -6.05 4.44 6.10
CA ARG A 72 -7.21 4.09 5.26
C ARG A 72 -8.01 5.32 4.81
N SER A 73 -8.18 6.33 5.69
CA SER A 73 -8.80 7.61 5.31
C SER A 73 -7.98 8.32 4.22
N PHE A 74 -6.68 8.44 4.42
CA PHE A 74 -5.76 9.01 3.44
C PHE A 74 -5.80 8.29 2.09
N LEU A 75 -5.81 6.96 2.09
CA LEU A 75 -5.89 6.16 0.86
C LEU A 75 -7.23 6.39 0.14
N SER A 76 -8.35 6.41 0.87
CA SER A 76 -9.68 6.69 0.29
C SER A 76 -9.71 8.06 -0.36
N GLU A 77 -9.28 9.10 0.36
CA GLU A 77 -9.22 10.48 -0.15
C GLU A 77 -8.30 10.61 -1.37
N THR A 78 -7.15 9.90 -1.36
CA THR A 78 -6.21 9.91 -2.49
C THR A 78 -6.79 9.23 -3.73
N ILE A 79 -7.52 8.11 -3.55
CA ILE A 79 -8.22 7.41 -4.64
C ILE A 79 -9.29 8.31 -5.25
N ASP A 80 -10.11 8.98 -4.43
CA ASP A 80 -11.16 9.88 -4.91
C ASP A 80 -10.57 11.09 -5.64
N GLN A 81 -9.50 11.69 -5.13
CA GLN A 81 -8.78 12.78 -5.79
C GLN A 81 -8.15 12.36 -7.13
N ALA A 82 -7.63 11.12 -7.21
CA ALA A 82 -7.08 10.59 -8.46
C ALA A 82 -8.18 10.44 -9.53
N LEU A 83 -9.36 9.94 -9.12
CA LEU A 83 -10.52 9.81 -9.99
C LEU A 83 -10.99 11.18 -10.49
N GLU A 84 -11.18 12.16 -9.59
CA GLU A 84 -11.60 13.52 -9.93
C GLU A 84 -10.63 14.23 -10.87
N SER A 85 -9.33 14.01 -10.69
CA SER A 85 -8.28 14.64 -11.50
C SER A 85 -8.02 13.89 -12.81
N GLY A 86 -8.58 12.69 -13.01
CA GLY A 86 -8.34 11.88 -14.20
C GLY A 86 -6.89 11.38 -14.34
N VAL A 87 -6.21 11.15 -13.23
CA VAL A 87 -4.81 10.70 -13.19
C VAL A 87 -4.72 9.24 -12.71
N LEU A 88 -3.64 8.53 -13.07
CA LEU A 88 -3.44 7.15 -12.64
C LEU A 88 -3.12 7.10 -11.15
N LEU A 89 -3.68 6.14 -10.43
CA LEU A 89 -3.25 5.81 -9.06
C LEU A 89 -2.06 4.85 -9.11
N SER A 90 -1.04 5.11 -8.32
CA SER A 90 0.11 4.22 -8.16
C SER A 90 0.60 4.18 -6.72
N VAL A 91 0.82 2.99 -6.18
CA VAL A 91 1.33 2.75 -4.83
C VAL A 91 2.75 2.22 -4.94
N HIS A 92 3.71 2.93 -4.36
CA HIS A 92 5.13 2.59 -4.40
C HIS A 92 5.61 2.31 -2.98
N LEU A 93 6.19 1.14 -2.76
CA LEU A 93 6.64 0.65 -1.47
C LEU A 93 8.03 0.01 -1.61
N LYS A 94 8.63 -0.34 -0.48
CA LYS A 94 9.89 -1.05 -0.44
C LYS A 94 9.75 -2.42 0.26
N ALA A 95 8.75 -3.19 -0.13
CA ALA A 95 8.39 -4.45 0.49
C ALA A 95 9.51 -5.52 0.47
N THR A 96 10.52 -5.36 -0.39
CA THR A 96 11.70 -6.23 -0.42
C THR A 96 12.64 -6.02 0.77
N MET A 97 12.63 -4.85 1.39
CA MET A 97 13.39 -4.52 2.59
C MET A 97 12.50 -4.31 3.81
N MET A 98 11.45 -3.51 3.71
CA MET A 98 10.46 -3.26 4.77
C MET A 98 9.44 -4.42 4.79
N LYS A 99 9.91 -5.63 5.07
CA LYS A 99 9.18 -6.89 4.86
C LYS A 99 7.95 -7.09 5.77
N VAL A 100 7.80 -6.27 6.81
CA VAL A 100 6.67 -6.33 7.75
C VAL A 100 5.70 -5.20 7.47
N SER A 101 6.17 -3.95 7.50
CA SER A 101 5.31 -2.76 7.36
C SER A 101 4.71 -2.62 5.97
N ASP A 102 5.52 -2.75 4.92
CA ASP A 102 5.11 -2.40 3.58
C ASP A 102 4.07 -3.36 2.96
N PRO A 103 4.16 -4.70 3.14
CA PRO A 103 3.07 -5.57 2.73
C PRO A 103 1.74 -5.29 3.44
N ILE A 104 1.77 -4.86 4.72
CA ILE A 104 0.58 -4.49 5.49
C ILE A 104 -0.02 -3.18 4.95
N ILE A 105 0.80 -2.15 4.72
CA ILE A 105 0.38 -0.88 4.11
C ILE A 105 -0.20 -1.13 2.71
N PHE A 106 0.48 -1.94 1.91
CA PHE A 106 -0.01 -2.36 0.60
C PHE A 106 -1.36 -3.07 0.68
N GLY A 107 -1.54 -3.99 1.62
CA GLY A 107 -2.81 -4.68 1.86
C GLY A 107 -3.94 -3.72 2.20
N HIS A 108 -3.66 -2.63 2.93
CA HIS A 108 -4.65 -1.57 3.16
C HIS A 108 -4.99 -0.83 1.87
N ALA A 109 -4.02 -0.53 1.00
CA ALA A 109 -4.29 0.08 -0.29
C ALA A 109 -5.16 -0.81 -1.18
N VAL A 110 -4.85 -2.10 -1.27
CA VAL A 110 -5.67 -3.10 -1.96
C VAL A 110 -7.08 -3.15 -1.39
N SER A 111 -7.20 -3.23 -0.05
CA SER A 111 -8.51 -3.32 0.62
C SER A 111 -9.38 -2.09 0.43
N VAL A 112 -8.80 -0.88 0.38
CA VAL A 112 -9.55 0.36 0.16
C VAL A 112 -9.93 0.52 -1.32
N TYR A 113 -9.04 0.19 -2.24
CA TYR A 113 -9.33 0.28 -3.66
C TYR A 113 -10.43 -0.70 -4.08
N TYR A 114 -10.38 -1.94 -3.58
CA TYR A 114 -11.33 -3.03 -3.89
C TYR A 114 -12.36 -3.25 -2.77
N GLU A 115 -12.72 -2.22 -1.99
CA GLU A 115 -13.59 -2.35 -0.81
C GLU A 115 -14.89 -3.12 -1.09
N LYS A 116 -15.59 -2.76 -2.18
CA LYS A 116 -16.84 -3.45 -2.58
C LYS A 116 -16.63 -4.93 -2.91
N LEU A 117 -15.48 -5.29 -3.45
CA LEU A 117 -15.14 -6.69 -3.74
C LEU A 117 -14.97 -7.49 -2.44
N PHE A 118 -14.29 -6.89 -1.45
CA PHE A 118 -14.12 -7.53 -0.14
C PHE A 118 -15.46 -7.68 0.60
N GLU A 119 -16.33 -6.67 0.54
CA GLU A 119 -17.67 -6.74 1.13
C GLU A 119 -18.53 -7.85 0.49
N ALA A 120 -18.50 -7.98 -0.84
CA ALA A 120 -19.29 -8.96 -1.56
C ALA A 120 -18.80 -10.40 -1.39
N HIS A 121 -17.49 -10.60 -1.24
CA HIS A 121 -16.85 -11.92 -1.29
C HIS A 121 -16.05 -12.29 -0.05
N GLU A 122 -16.23 -11.60 1.10
CA GLU A 122 -15.48 -11.80 2.34
C GLU A 122 -15.36 -13.28 2.74
N LYS A 123 -16.47 -13.99 2.75
CA LYS A 123 -16.50 -15.40 3.11
C LYS A 123 -15.68 -16.26 2.16
N THR A 124 -15.85 -16.08 0.86
CA THR A 124 -15.10 -16.80 -0.17
C THR A 124 -13.61 -16.55 -0.06
N PHE A 125 -13.20 -15.29 0.15
CA PHE A 125 -11.80 -14.93 0.30
C PHE A 125 -11.17 -15.54 1.55
N HIS A 126 -11.92 -15.61 2.65
CA HIS A 126 -11.48 -16.31 3.85
C HIS A 126 -11.31 -17.81 3.60
N GLU A 127 -12.28 -18.46 2.91
CA GLU A 127 -12.22 -19.90 2.61
C GLU A 127 -11.05 -20.29 1.73
N ILE A 128 -10.69 -19.48 0.71
CA ILE A 128 -9.54 -19.73 -0.17
C ILE A 128 -8.22 -19.22 0.42
N GLY A 129 -8.24 -18.62 1.62
CA GLY A 129 -7.07 -18.07 2.27
C GLY A 129 -6.44 -16.90 1.50
N PHE A 130 -7.23 -16.09 0.79
CA PHE A 130 -6.75 -14.86 0.16
C PHE A 130 -6.46 -13.80 1.21
N HIS A 131 -5.32 -13.13 1.07
CA HIS A 131 -4.93 -12.03 1.93
C HIS A 131 -4.51 -10.81 1.11
N PRO A 132 -5.07 -9.61 1.35
CA PRO A 132 -4.81 -8.42 0.55
C PRO A 132 -3.34 -7.99 0.54
N ASN A 133 -2.57 -8.35 1.57
CA ASN A 133 -1.13 -8.06 1.62
C ASN A 133 -0.33 -8.74 0.50
N ASN A 134 -0.89 -9.78 -0.12
CA ASN A 134 -0.27 -10.48 -1.24
C ASN A 134 -0.62 -9.86 -2.59
N GLY A 135 -1.60 -8.95 -2.61
CA GLY A 135 -2.08 -8.29 -3.82
C GLY A 135 -3.04 -9.12 -4.67
N LEU A 136 -3.55 -8.50 -5.71
CA LEU A 136 -4.58 -9.09 -6.56
C LEU A 136 -4.09 -10.31 -7.36
N GLY A 137 -2.78 -10.42 -7.60
CA GLY A 137 -2.18 -11.59 -8.25
C GLY A 137 -2.39 -12.89 -7.46
N ASP A 138 -2.36 -12.82 -6.13
CA ASP A 138 -2.67 -13.97 -5.26
C ASP A 138 -4.15 -14.38 -5.37
N LEU A 139 -5.06 -13.39 -5.48
CA LEU A 139 -6.47 -13.67 -5.73
C LEU A 139 -6.65 -14.41 -7.06
N TYR A 140 -6.11 -13.87 -8.15
CA TYR A 140 -6.23 -14.50 -9.47
C TYR A 140 -5.69 -15.94 -9.49
N ALA A 141 -4.56 -16.20 -8.84
CA ALA A 141 -4.01 -17.55 -8.73
C ALA A 141 -4.92 -18.52 -7.94
N LYS A 142 -5.73 -18.00 -7.00
CA LYS A 142 -6.65 -18.80 -6.19
C LYS A 142 -8.03 -18.99 -6.83
N LEU A 143 -8.42 -18.12 -7.77
CA LEU A 143 -9.72 -18.25 -8.46
C LEU A 143 -9.87 -19.61 -9.18
N ASP A 144 -8.77 -20.19 -9.68
CA ASP A 144 -8.80 -21.48 -10.37
C ASP A 144 -9.20 -22.64 -9.45
N SER A 145 -9.17 -22.47 -8.13
CA SER A 145 -9.65 -23.44 -7.14
C SER A 145 -11.16 -23.37 -6.86
N LEU A 146 -11.81 -22.31 -7.36
CA LEU A 146 -13.25 -22.08 -7.15
C LEU A 146 -14.09 -22.67 -8.28
N PRO A 147 -15.41 -22.89 -8.04
CA PRO A 147 -16.36 -23.15 -9.12
C PRO A 147 -16.31 -22.04 -10.17
N THR A 148 -16.35 -22.40 -11.44
CA THR A 148 -16.21 -21.46 -12.58
C THR A 148 -17.15 -20.26 -12.47
N GLU A 149 -18.40 -20.48 -12.11
CA GLU A 149 -19.40 -19.43 -11.97
C GLU A 149 -19.01 -18.38 -10.89
N VAL A 150 -18.47 -18.84 -9.75
CA VAL A 150 -18.00 -17.96 -8.68
C VAL A 150 -16.75 -17.19 -9.11
N ALA A 151 -15.81 -17.85 -9.77
CA ALA A 151 -14.60 -17.21 -10.27
C ALA A 151 -14.93 -16.15 -11.34
N GLU A 152 -15.85 -16.42 -12.25
CA GLU A 152 -16.29 -15.47 -13.26
C GLU A 152 -17.04 -14.28 -12.65
N GLN A 153 -17.86 -14.49 -11.63
CA GLN A 153 -18.51 -13.41 -10.89
C GLN A 153 -17.47 -12.49 -10.25
N ILE A 154 -16.48 -13.05 -9.54
CA ILE A 154 -15.41 -12.24 -8.91
C ILE A 154 -14.63 -11.44 -9.97
N ARG A 155 -14.31 -12.03 -11.13
CA ARG A 155 -13.66 -11.32 -12.23
C ARG A 155 -14.52 -10.16 -12.75
N GLY A 156 -15.82 -10.39 -12.93
CA GLY A 156 -16.77 -9.35 -13.36
C GLY A 156 -16.87 -8.20 -12.35
N ASP A 157 -16.85 -8.50 -11.06
CA ASP A 157 -16.90 -7.48 -10.01
C ASP A 157 -15.59 -6.67 -9.96
N ILE A 158 -14.43 -7.28 -10.26
CA ILE A 158 -13.15 -6.56 -10.40
C ILE A 158 -13.21 -5.58 -11.59
N GLU A 159 -13.72 -6.01 -12.74
CA GLU A 159 -13.86 -5.13 -13.91
C GLU A 159 -14.81 -3.96 -13.63
N ALA A 160 -15.93 -4.20 -12.95
CA ALA A 160 -16.86 -3.13 -12.55
C ALA A 160 -16.20 -2.11 -11.58
N ILE A 161 -15.25 -2.54 -10.76
CA ILE A 161 -14.48 -1.63 -9.91
C ILE A 161 -13.56 -0.75 -10.76
N TYR A 162 -12.88 -1.29 -11.77
CA TYR A 162 -12.04 -0.50 -12.67
C TYR A 162 -12.83 0.58 -13.43
N GLU A 163 -14.12 0.34 -13.72
CA GLU A 163 -15.00 1.34 -14.35
C GLU A 163 -15.36 2.51 -13.41
N SER A 164 -15.34 2.28 -12.10
CA SER A 164 -15.81 3.24 -11.07
C SER A 164 -14.69 3.86 -10.23
N ARG A 165 -13.46 3.41 -10.37
CA ARG A 165 -12.26 3.89 -9.65
C ARG A 165 -11.25 4.51 -10.60
N PRO A 166 -10.25 5.27 -10.12
CA PRO A 166 -9.18 5.77 -10.98
C PRO A 166 -8.43 4.61 -11.61
N SER A 167 -8.00 4.78 -12.86
CA SER A 167 -7.13 3.80 -13.50
C SER A 167 -5.84 3.61 -12.70
N LEU A 168 -5.37 2.37 -12.63
CA LEU A 168 -4.12 2.03 -11.96
C LEU A 168 -2.92 2.14 -12.90
N ALA A 169 -1.78 2.54 -12.36
CA ALA A 169 -0.52 2.41 -13.06
C ALA A 169 -0.22 0.93 -13.34
N MET A 170 0.27 0.66 -14.54
CA MET A 170 0.50 -0.71 -15.01
C MET A 170 1.97 -1.10 -14.82
N VAL A 171 2.17 -2.34 -14.38
CA VAL A 171 3.47 -3.03 -14.44
C VAL A 171 3.63 -3.66 -15.83
N ASP A 172 2.56 -4.23 -16.35
CA ASP A 172 2.52 -4.83 -17.69
C ASP A 172 1.12 -4.59 -18.28
N SER A 173 1.00 -3.61 -19.17
CA SER A 173 -0.28 -3.23 -19.79
C SER A 173 -0.82 -4.33 -20.71
N ASP A 174 0.06 -5.05 -21.41
CA ASP A 174 -0.35 -6.10 -22.36
C ASP A 174 -0.97 -7.31 -21.63
N ARG A 175 -0.55 -7.54 -20.38
CA ARG A 175 -1.03 -8.64 -19.54
C ARG A 175 -2.08 -8.21 -18.51
N GLY A 176 -2.41 -6.94 -18.45
CA GLY A 176 -3.34 -6.39 -17.45
C GLY A 176 -2.80 -6.40 -16.02
N ILE A 177 -1.47 -6.44 -15.84
CA ILE A 177 -0.85 -6.46 -14.51
C ILE A 177 -0.71 -5.02 -14.01
N THR A 178 -1.51 -4.68 -13.01
CA THR A 178 -1.46 -3.38 -12.33
C THR A 178 -0.42 -3.39 -11.21
N ASN A 179 -0.09 -2.22 -10.67
CA ASN A 179 0.81 -2.11 -9.54
C ASN A 179 0.19 -2.57 -8.19
N LEU A 180 -1.08 -2.97 -8.18
CA LEU A 180 -1.72 -3.61 -7.01
C LEU A 180 -1.74 -5.15 -7.09
N HIS A 181 -1.05 -5.76 -8.06
CA HIS A 181 -0.97 -7.22 -8.18
C HIS A 181 -0.06 -7.84 -7.14
N VAL A 182 1.15 -7.30 -6.95
CA VAL A 182 2.15 -7.80 -5.99
C VAL A 182 2.87 -6.62 -5.33
N PRO A 183 3.06 -6.60 -4.00
CA PRO A 183 3.68 -5.46 -3.30
C PRO A 183 5.13 -5.18 -3.70
N SER A 184 5.80 -6.13 -4.34
CA SER A 184 7.19 -6.01 -4.80
C SER A 184 7.33 -5.65 -6.29
N ASP A 185 6.25 -5.60 -7.06
CA ASP A 185 6.33 -5.35 -8.52
C ASP A 185 6.76 -3.90 -8.83
N VAL A 186 6.38 -2.96 -7.96
CA VAL A 186 6.74 -1.55 -8.10
C VAL A 186 7.53 -1.10 -6.89
N ILE A 187 8.84 -1.33 -6.94
CA ILE A 187 9.77 -0.99 -5.86
C ILE A 187 10.19 0.47 -6.01
N ILE A 188 10.04 1.27 -4.96
CA ILE A 188 10.31 2.71 -4.98
C ILE A 188 11.71 3.07 -5.48
N ASP A 189 12.73 2.28 -5.14
CA ASP A 189 14.12 2.52 -5.55
C ASP A 189 14.32 2.49 -7.08
N ALA A 190 13.46 1.75 -7.80
CA ALA A 190 13.48 1.66 -9.25
C ALA A 190 12.41 2.51 -9.91
N SER A 191 11.18 2.50 -9.37
CA SER A 191 10.02 3.14 -9.99
C SER A 191 10.03 4.65 -9.88
N MET A 192 10.50 5.23 -8.76
CA MET A 192 10.59 6.68 -8.63
C MET A 192 11.63 7.32 -9.59
N PRO A 193 12.84 6.79 -9.74
CA PRO A 193 13.75 7.26 -10.78
C PRO A 193 13.19 7.11 -12.20
N ALA A 194 12.44 6.03 -12.47
CA ALA A 194 11.77 5.84 -13.76
C ALA A 194 10.69 6.90 -13.99
N ALA A 195 9.80 7.13 -13.02
CA ALA A 195 8.76 8.16 -13.09
C ALA A 195 9.37 9.57 -13.29
N ILE A 196 10.45 9.91 -12.57
CA ILE A 196 11.13 11.19 -12.73
C ILE A 196 11.69 11.35 -14.14
N ARG A 197 12.26 10.28 -14.73
CA ARG A 197 12.77 10.30 -16.11
C ARG A 197 11.68 10.49 -17.15
N THR A 198 10.48 10.00 -16.89
CA THR A 198 9.30 10.11 -17.76
C THR A 198 8.41 11.30 -17.40
N SER A 199 8.96 12.34 -16.77
CA SER A 199 8.25 13.58 -16.42
C SER A 199 7.11 13.36 -15.41
N GLY A 200 7.25 12.40 -14.52
CA GLY A 200 6.24 12.03 -13.53
C GLY A 200 5.11 11.18 -14.08
N LYS A 201 5.28 10.60 -15.27
CA LYS A 201 4.26 9.78 -15.92
C LYS A 201 4.52 8.29 -15.74
N MET A 202 3.45 7.51 -15.75
CA MET A 202 3.48 6.06 -15.75
C MET A 202 2.55 5.49 -16.83
N TRP A 203 2.74 4.20 -17.15
CA TRP A 203 1.93 3.50 -18.13
C TRP A 203 0.51 3.26 -17.61
N GLY A 204 -0.49 3.59 -18.42
CA GLY A 204 -1.89 3.29 -18.17
C GLY A 204 -2.36 1.98 -18.79
N PRO A 205 -3.61 1.58 -18.53
CA PRO A 205 -4.21 0.37 -19.13
C PRO A 205 -4.25 0.39 -20.66
N ASP A 206 -4.26 1.57 -21.27
CA ASP A 206 -4.24 1.79 -22.70
C ASP A 206 -2.83 1.71 -23.34
N GLY A 207 -1.82 1.38 -22.53
CA GLY A 207 -0.42 1.32 -22.95
C GLY A 207 0.20 2.70 -23.26
N GLN A 208 -0.38 3.80 -22.77
CA GLN A 208 0.14 5.15 -22.93
C GLN A 208 0.63 5.72 -21.60
N LEU A 209 1.44 6.78 -21.68
CA LEU A 209 1.96 7.50 -20.51
C LEU A 209 0.97 8.56 -20.03
N HIS A 210 0.52 8.45 -18.79
CA HIS A 210 -0.41 9.37 -18.13
C HIS A 210 0.22 9.99 -16.88
N ASP A 211 -0.28 11.16 -16.48
CA ASP A 211 0.06 11.76 -15.20
C ASP A 211 -0.39 10.86 -14.04
N THR A 212 0.40 10.82 -12.97
CA THR A 212 0.24 9.86 -11.90
C THR A 212 0.36 10.54 -10.54
N PRO A 213 -0.66 10.51 -9.66
CA PRO A 213 -0.41 10.69 -8.25
C PRO A 213 0.24 9.42 -7.72
N VAL A 214 1.46 9.56 -7.29
CA VAL A 214 2.17 8.50 -6.56
C VAL A 214 1.79 8.62 -5.10
N SER A 215 1.10 7.61 -4.56
CA SER A 215 0.88 7.51 -3.13
C SER A 215 2.16 7.03 -2.46
N TYR A 216 2.70 7.85 -1.58
CA TYR A 216 3.89 7.59 -0.81
C TYR A 216 3.56 7.66 0.68
N THR A 217 3.71 6.56 1.38
CA THR A 217 3.50 6.48 2.83
C THR A 217 4.83 6.28 3.53
N HIS A 218 5.34 7.34 4.08
CA HIS A 218 6.43 7.29 5.08
C HIS A 218 6.04 8.08 6.29
#